data_dcba4bc51c894e432de8feddf4b335bc
#
_entry.id   dcba4bc51c894e432de8feddf4b335bc
#
_cell.length_a   1.000
_cell.length_b   1.000
_cell.length_c   1.000
_cell.angle_alpha   90.00
_cell.angle_beta   90.00
_cell.angle_gamma   90.00
#
_symmetry.space_group_name_H-M   'P 1'
#
loop_
_entity.id
_entity.type
_entity.pdbx_description
1 polymer ?
#
loop_
_entity_poly.entity_id
_entity_poly.type
_entity_poly.pdbx_seq_one_letter_code
_entity_poly.pdbx_strand_id
1 'polypeptide(L)'
;VKGQGKTILIAEHRLYYLMDIADRIVYLDRGAIQGIFTPAEFRRLSQEQRERMGLRATDLMEVLPPSSHAPAGGTVLSLNDVSLRYKKRTILHGIGLSAARGEIIGVVGHNGAGKTTFSRALCGLHKDCDGQFQWDGRPMERRDRLKQSYMVMQDVNYELFAESVEAECSFGIRNPDRALVDATLEELGLAPYRERHPNTLSGGQKQRVAVAVSMICGKDLLVFDEPTSGLDFDSM
;
A
#
# COMPACT_ATOMS: atom_id res chain seq x y z
N VAL A 1 14.53 -2.38 27.86
CA VAL A 1 14.48 -0.92 28.13
C VAL A 1 13.59 -0.64 29.35
N LYS A 2 12.33 -1.13 29.38
CA LYS A 2 11.42 -0.97 30.53
C LYS A 2 12.03 -1.51 31.82
N GLY A 3 12.64 -2.69 31.80
CA GLY A 3 13.35 -3.29 32.96
C GLY A 3 14.60 -2.50 33.45
N GLN A 4 15.00 -1.47 32.71
CA GLN A 4 16.08 -0.55 33.09
C GLN A 4 15.56 0.75 33.77
N GLY A 5 14.29 0.81 34.16
CA GLY A 5 13.66 1.97 34.78
C GLY A 5 13.47 3.17 33.85
N LYS A 6 13.51 2.95 32.52
CA LYS A 6 13.28 4.02 31.55
C LYS A 6 11.78 4.25 31.31
N THR A 7 11.37 5.51 31.26
CA THR A 7 10.05 5.88 30.75
C THR A 7 10.09 5.89 29.24
N ILE A 8 9.11 5.23 28.60
CA ILE A 8 9.04 5.08 27.14
C ILE A 8 7.72 5.68 26.67
N LEU A 9 7.79 6.56 25.68
CA LEU A 9 6.63 7.07 24.93
C LEU A 9 6.68 6.52 23.53
N ILE A 10 5.57 5.89 23.07
CA ILE A 10 5.44 5.32 21.73
C ILE A 10 4.24 5.99 21.08
N ALA A 11 4.45 6.69 19.95
CA ALA A 11 3.39 7.18 19.10
C ALA A 11 3.20 6.16 17.95
N GLU A 12 2.04 5.54 17.91
CA GLU A 12 1.76 4.40 17.00
C GLU A 12 0.26 4.27 16.73
N HIS A 13 -0.09 3.78 15.57
CA HIS A 13 -1.47 3.46 15.18
C HIS A 13 -1.72 1.96 15.05
N ARG A 14 -0.69 1.12 15.13
CA ARG A 14 -0.82 -0.34 15.23
C ARG A 14 -0.98 -0.73 16.69
N LEU A 15 -2.20 -1.01 17.10
CA LEU A 15 -2.54 -1.14 18.53
C LEU A 15 -2.27 -2.53 19.11
N TYR A 16 -2.40 -3.58 18.31
CA TYR A 16 -2.41 -4.96 18.78
C TYR A 16 -1.22 -5.32 19.67
N TYR A 17 0.01 -4.93 19.32
CA TYR A 17 1.19 -5.25 20.13
C TYR A 17 1.36 -4.33 21.34
N LEU A 18 0.77 -3.13 21.31
CA LEU A 18 0.85 -2.18 22.43
C LEU A 18 0.00 -2.65 23.61
N MET A 19 -1.06 -3.42 23.34
CA MET A 19 -1.97 -3.89 24.37
C MET A 19 -1.30 -4.74 25.46
N ASP A 20 -0.18 -5.38 25.15
CA ASP A 20 0.54 -6.27 26.07
C ASP A 20 1.73 -5.58 26.76
N ILE A 21 2.19 -4.44 26.23
CA ILE A 21 3.40 -3.78 26.72
C ILE A 21 3.17 -2.40 27.32
N ALA A 22 2.08 -1.73 26.96
CA ALA A 22 1.76 -0.39 27.45
C ALA A 22 1.18 -0.42 28.87
N ASP A 23 1.52 0.56 29.70
CA ASP A 23 0.89 0.78 31.00
C ASP A 23 -0.31 1.73 30.87
N ARG A 24 -0.24 2.67 29.93
CA ARG A 24 -1.32 3.64 29.61
C ARG A 24 -1.38 3.90 28.12
N ILE A 25 -2.57 4.18 27.65
CA ILE A 25 -2.86 4.58 26.26
C ILE A 25 -3.48 5.96 26.31
N VAL A 26 -2.87 6.91 25.60
CA VAL A 26 -3.35 8.28 25.50
C VAL A 26 -3.91 8.47 24.09
N TYR A 27 -5.21 8.74 23.99
CA TYR A 27 -5.87 9.03 22.74
C TYR A 27 -5.84 10.52 22.45
N LEU A 28 -5.28 10.87 21.29
CA LEU A 28 -5.17 12.24 20.79
C LEU A 28 -6.08 12.42 19.57
N ASP A 29 -6.91 13.46 19.59
CA ASP A 29 -7.68 13.89 18.42
C ASP A 29 -7.73 15.42 18.38
N ARG A 30 -7.66 15.99 17.18
CA ARG A 30 -7.73 17.44 16.92
C ARG A 30 -6.82 18.29 17.82
N GLY A 31 -5.62 17.78 18.09
CA GLY A 31 -4.61 18.47 18.87
C GLY A 31 -4.83 18.47 20.40
N ALA A 32 -5.78 17.67 20.91
CA ALA A 32 -6.08 17.55 22.33
C ALA A 32 -6.12 16.09 22.79
N ILE A 33 -5.82 15.86 24.09
CA ILE A 33 -6.04 14.56 24.72
C ILE A 33 -7.54 14.39 24.93
N GLN A 34 -8.13 13.40 24.26
CA GLN A 34 -9.55 13.06 24.36
C GLN A 34 -9.81 11.92 25.38
N GLY A 35 -8.78 11.14 25.70
CA GLY A 35 -8.90 10.08 26.70
C GLY A 35 -7.58 9.49 27.13
N ILE A 36 -7.58 8.95 28.34
CA ILE A 36 -6.46 8.18 28.89
C ILE A 36 -7.05 6.87 29.39
N PHE A 37 -6.51 5.76 28.93
CA PHE A 37 -7.02 4.42 29.18
C PHE A 37 -5.92 3.51 29.70
N THR A 38 -6.29 2.52 30.49
CA THR A 38 -5.48 1.31 30.65
C THR A 38 -5.68 0.40 29.42
N PRO A 39 -4.75 -0.51 29.11
CA PRO A 39 -4.96 -1.48 28.03
C PRO A 39 -6.24 -2.31 28.20
N ALA A 40 -6.61 -2.64 29.45
CA ALA A 40 -7.81 -3.39 29.74
C ALA A 40 -9.10 -2.61 29.42
N GLU A 41 -9.15 -1.32 29.71
CA GLU A 41 -10.27 -0.44 29.34
C GLU A 41 -10.32 -0.24 27.84
N PHE A 42 -9.17 -0.07 27.19
CA PHE A 42 -9.08 0.15 25.74
C PHE A 42 -9.55 -1.07 24.93
N ARG A 43 -9.21 -2.29 25.37
CA ARG A 43 -9.74 -3.54 24.76
C ARG A 43 -11.26 -3.68 24.87
N ARG A 44 -11.91 -3.02 25.83
CA ARG A 44 -13.37 -3.05 25.99
C ARG A 44 -14.12 -2.11 25.05
N LEU A 45 -13.40 -1.20 24.37
CA LEU A 45 -14.02 -0.36 23.34
C LEU A 45 -14.59 -1.24 22.24
N SER A 46 -15.84 -0.99 21.87
CA SER A 46 -16.45 -1.71 20.74
C SER A 46 -15.74 -1.36 19.42
N GLN A 47 -15.90 -2.21 18.41
CA GLN A 47 -15.39 -1.93 17.07
C GLN A 47 -15.88 -0.57 16.57
N GLU A 48 -17.18 -0.28 16.69
CA GLU A 48 -17.78 0.99 16.28
C GLU A 48 -17.17 2.20 17.00
N GLN A 49 -16.84 2.06 18.30
CA GLN A 49 -16.16 3.13 19.04
C GLN A 49 -14.74 3.36 18.51
N ARG A 50 -13.99 2.28 18.24
CA ARG A 50 -12.62 2.38 17.69
C ARG A 50 -12.63 2.99 16.29
N GLU A 51 -13.58 2.58 15.43
CA GLU A 51 -13.74 3.15 14.09
C GLU A 51 -14.06 4.65 14.14
N ARG A 52 -14.96 5.10 15.01
CA ARG A 52 -15.22 6.54 15.22
C ARG A 52 -14.00 7.33 15.72
N MET A 53 -13.07 6.65 16.36
CA MET A 53 -11.80 7.22 16.83
C MET A 53 -10.69 7.12 15.76
N GLY A 54 -10.96 6.58 14.56
CA GLY A 54 -9.96 6.35 13.51
C GLY A 54 -8.90 5.31 13.89
N LEU A 55 -9.25 4.36 14.76
CA LEU A 55 -8.29 3.43 15.36
C LEU A 55 -8.41 2.02 14.78
N ARG A 56 -7.26 1.37 14.60
CA ARG A 56 -7.18 -0.02 14.12
C ARG A 56 -7.61 -1.02 15.20
N ALA A 57 -7.81 -2.28 14.78
CA ALA A 57 -8.11 -3.39 15.68
C ALA A 57 -7.06 -3.55 16.78
N THR A 58 -7.53 -3.84 17.99
CA THR A 58 -6.69 -4.17 19.15
C THR A 58 -6.30 -5.64 19.18
N ASP A 59 -7.05 -6.48 18.46
CA ASP A 59 -6.77 -7.90 18.24
C ASP A 59 -6.91 -8.24 16.75
N LEU A 60 -5.90 -8.88 16.18
CA LEU A 60 -5.91 -9.30 14.77
C LEU A 60 -6.93 -10.41 14.50
N MET A 61 -7.35 -11.17 15.52
CA MET A 61 -8.36 -12.21 15.38
C MET A 61 -9.77 -11.67 15.17
N GLU A 62 -10.00 -10.38 15.49
CA GLU A 62 -11.28 -9.70 15.26
C GLU A 62 -11.42 -9.21 13.79
N VAL A 63 -10.33 -9.21 13.02
CA VAL A 63 -10.33 -8.73 11.63
C VAL A 63 -10.85 -9.82 10.71
N LEU A 64 -12.09 -9.69 10.27
CA LEU A 64 -12.65 -10.57 9.25
C LEU A 64 -12.20 -10.11 7.87
N PRO A 65 -11.54 -10.98 7.08
CA PRO A 65 -11.20 -10.63 5.71
C PRO A 65 -12.49 -10.42 4.90
N PRO A 66 -12.51 -9.47 3.95
CA PRO A 66 -13.63 -9.37 3.02
C PRO A 66 -13.77 -10.69 2.27
N SER A 67 -15.01 -11.02 1.87
CA SER A 67 -15.26 -12.24 1.10
C SER A 67 -14.44 -12.21 -0.20
N SER A 68 -13.48 -13.13 -0.32
CA SER A 68 -12.68 -13.23 -1.54
C SER A 68 -13.56 -13.83 -2.65
N HIS A 69 -13.66 -13.12 -3.76
CA HIS A 69 -14.19 -13.74 -4.98
C HIS A 69 -13.05 -14.54 -5.61
N ALA A 70 -13.31 -15.81 -5.92
CA ALA A 70 -12.35 -16.61 -6.68
C ALA A 70 -12.07 -15.92 -8.03
N PRO A 71 -10.79 -15.83 -8.45
CA PRO A 71 -10.47 -15.25 -9.76
C PRO A 71 -11.24 -15.97 -10.85
N ALA A 72 -12.00 -15.22 -11.65
CA ALA A 72 -12.87 -15.78 -12.68
C ALA A 72 -12.17 -16.03 -14.04
N GLY A 73 -10.84 -15.81 -14.11
CA GLY A 73 -10.08 -15.83 -15.36
C GLY A 73 -8.99 -16.90 -15.42
N GLY A 74 -8.53 -17.19 -16.65
CA GLY A 74 -7.31 -17.97 -16.87
C GLY A 74 -6.04 -17.22 -16.47
N THR A 75 -4.91 -17.94 -16.44
CA THR A 75 -3.59 -17.38 -16.15
C THR A 75 -3.28 -16.26 -17.17
N VAL A 76 -3.00 -15.07 -16.64
CA VAL A 76 -2.61 -13.91 -17.47
C VAL A 76 -1.14 -13.55 -17.30
N LEU A 77 -0.60 -13.61 -16.08
CA LEU A 77 0.82 -13.38 -15.80
C LEU A 77 1.51 -14.72 -15.54
N SER A 78 2.66 -14.94 -16.17
CA SER A 78 3.51 -16.10 -15.90
C SER A 78 4.98 -15.68 -15.84
N LEU A 79 5.65 -16.13 -14.79
CA LEU A 79 7.08 -15.97 -14.58
C LEU A 79 7.72 -17.35 -14.58
N ASN A 80 8.80 -17.53 -15.36
CA ASN A 80 9.55 -18.77 -15.42
C ASN A 80 11.03 -18.49 -15.18
N ASP A 81 11.59 -19.14 -14.17
CA ASP A 81 13.01 -19.07 -13.79
C ASP A 81 13.54 -17.64 -13.67
N VAL A 82 12.75 -16.75 -13.05
CA VAL A 82 13.15 -15.35 -12.91
C VAL A 82 14.18 -15.21 -11.80
N SER A 83 15.31 -14.58 -12.14
CA SER A 83 16.41 -14.29 -11.23
C SER A 83 16.74 -12.82 -11.24
N LEU A 84 16.92 -12.23 -10.05
CA LEU A 84 17.15 -10.81 -9.87
C LEU A 84 18.50 -10.59 -9.22
N ARG A 85 19.26 -9.63 -9.75
CA ARG A 85 20.58 -9.26 -9.22
C ARG A 85 20.61 -7.78 -8.85
N TYR A 86 21.41 -7.47 -7.86
CA TYR A 86 21.80 -6.10 -7.56
C TYR A 86 23.33 -6.01 -7.59
N LYS A 87 23.86 -5.30 -8.58
CA LYS A 87 25.30 -5.33 -8.91
C LYS A 87 25.73 -6.77 -9.21
N LYS A 88 26.68 -7.31 -8.44
CA LYS A 88 27.21 -8.69 -8.59
C LYS A 88 26.51 -9.72 -7.68
N ARG A 89 25.55 -9.32 -6.85
CA ARG A 89 24.88 -10.20 -5.89
C ARG A 89 23.50 -10.62 -6.42
N THR A 90 23.25 -11.91 -6.45
CA THR A 90 21.91 -12.45 -6.68
C THR A 90 21.04 -12.19 -5.43
N ILE A 91 19.90 -11.53 -5.62
CA ILE A 91 18.91 -11.22 -4.58
C ILE A 91 17.86 -12.31 -4.53
N LEU A 92 17.32 -12.68 -5.70
CA LEU A 92 16.30 -13.72 -5.86
C LEU A 92 16.70 -14.60 -7.05
N HIS A 93 16.36 -15.87 -7.00
CA HIS A 93 16.69 -16.83 -8.06
C HIS A 93 15.58 -17.86 -8.23
N GLY A 94 15.40 -18.33 -9.47
CA GLY A 94 14.50 -19.44 -9.79
C GLY A 94 13.03 -19.16 -9.47
N ILE A 95 12.56 -17.91 -9.59
CA ILE A 95 11.19 -17.57 -9.27
C ILE A 95 10.28 -18.06 -10.39
N GLY A 96 9.35 -18.95 -10.03
CA GLY A 96 8.19 -19.32 -10.82
C GLY A 96 6.92 -18.81 -10.15
N LEU A 97 6.07 -18.10 -10.89
CA LEU A 97 4.80 -17.58 -10.42
C LEU A 97 3.82 -17.53 -11.59
N SER A 98 2.57 -17.86 -11.33
CA SER A 98 1.47 -17.59 -12.25
C SER A 98 0.37 -16.84 -11.53
N ALA A 99 -0.31 -15.93 -12.22
CA ALA A 99 -1.44 -15.19 -11.71
C ALA A 99 -2.59 -15.18 -12.71
N ALA A 100 -3.80 -15.31 -12.19
CA ALA A 100 -5.03 -15.18 -12.96
C ALA A 100 -5.49 -13.72 -13.05
N ARG A 101 -6.37 -13.42 -13.99
CA ARG A 101 -6.99 -12.08 -14.09
C ARG A 101 -7.87 -11.80 -12.86
N GLY A 102 -7.65 -10.65 -12.23
CA GLY A 102 -8.37 -10.25 -11.01
C GLY A 102 -7.89 -10.94 -9.73
N GLU A 103 -6.80 -11.71 -9.79
CA GLU A 103 -6.20 -12.31 -8.61
C GLU A 103 -5.41 -11.27 -7.79
N ILE A 104 -5.54 -11.37 -6.46
CA ILE A 104 -4.75 -10.58 -5.50
C ILE A 104 -3.70 -11.50 -4.87
N ILE A 105 -2.43 -11.18 -5.06
CA ILE A 105 -1.31 -11.97 -4.55
C ILE A 105 -0.58 -11.20 -3.46
N GLY A 106 -0.53 -11.75 -2.26
CA GLY A 106 0.26 -11.22 -1.15
C GLY A 106 1.71 -11.72 -1.22
N VAL A 107 2.67 -10.80 -1.37
CA VAL A 107 4.11 -11.11 -1.31
C VAL A 107 4.63 -10.83 0.09
N VAL A 108 4.96 -11.86 0.83
CA VAL A 108 5.38 -11.78 2.23
C VAL A 108 6.83 -12.24 2.44
N GLY A 109 7.47 -11.76 3.48
CA GLY A 109 8.84 -12.12 3.84
C GLY A 109 9.46 -11.09 4.79
N HIS A 110 10.58 -11.45 5.42
CA HIS A 110 11.30 -10.53 6.32
C HIS A 110 11.88 -9.31 5.59
N ASN A 111 12.31 -8.31 6.35
CA ASN A 111 12.99 -7.14 5.77
C ASN A 111 14.31 -7.56 5.09
N GLY A 112 14.54 -7.09 3.87
CA GLY A 112 15.68 -7.49 3.06
C GLY A 112 15.49 -8.81 2.28
N ALA A 113 14.34 -9.47 2.34
CA ALA A 113 14.05 -10.68 1.55
C ALA A 113 13.96 -10.43 0.04
N GLY A 114 13.90 -9.17 -0.41
CA GLY A 114 13.84 -8.83 -1.83
C GLY A 114 12.44 -8.49 -2.36
N LYS A 115 11.43 -8.30 -1.49
CA LYS A 115 10.05 -7.96 -1.89
C LYS A 115 9.98 -6.75 -2.83
N THR A 116 10.54 -5.63 -2.42
CA THR A 116 10.62 -4.40 -3.24
C THR A 116 11.38 -4.62 -4.55
N THR A 117 12.46 -5.42 -4.53
CA THR A 117 13.22 -5.74 -5.75
C THR A 117 12.37 -6.55 -6.71
N PHE A 118 11.62 -7.52 -6.20
CA PHE A 118 10.66 -8.32 -6.98
C PHE A 118 9.55 -7.46 -7.56
N SER A 119 8.91 -6.62 -6.74
CA SER A 119 7.87 -5.67 -7.16
C SER A 119 8.37 -4.76 -8.29
N ARG A 120 9.57 -4.20 -8.15
CA ARG A 120 10.20 -3.38 -9.20
C ARG A 120 10.52 -4.17 -10.47
N ALA A 121 10.89 -5.45 -10.34
CA ALA A 121 11.15 -6.29 -11.51
C ALA A 121 9.87 -6.61 -12.27
N LEU A 122 8.76 -6.90 -11.57
CA LEU A 122 7.43 -7.07 -12.18
C LEU A 122 7.04 -5.86 -13.01
N CYS A 123 7.27 -4.66 -12.50
CA CYS A 123 6.97 -3.41 -13.19
C CYS A 123 8.03 -2.98 -14.22
N GLY A 124 9.09 -3.76 -14.43
CA GLY A 124 10.17 -3.40 -15.35
C GLY A 124 11.07 -2.26 -14.86
N LEU A 125 10.95 -1.85 -13.60
CA LEU A 125 11.78 -0.79 -12.99
C LEU A 125 13.18 -1.32 -12.61
N HIS A 126 13.30 -2.62 -12.33
CA HIS A 126 14.58 -3.27 -12.08
C HIS A 126 15.18 -3.81 -13.38
N LYS A 127 16.46 -3.46 -13.67
CA LYS A 127 17.10 -3.79 -14.95
C LYS A 127 17.82 -5.14 -14.94
N ASP A 128 18.45 -5.50 -13.82
CA ASP A 128 19.29 -6.70 -13.69
C ASP A 128 18.43 -7.93 -13.38
N CYS A 129 17.73 -8.38 -14.40
CA CYS A 129 16.70 -9.40 -14.32
C CYS A 129 16.83 -10.38 -15.48
N ASP A 130 16.97 -11.65 -15.17
CA ASP A 130 16.95 -12.76 -16.13
C ASP A 130 15.67 -13.59 -15.95
N GLY A 131 15.37 -14.50 -16.88
CA GLY A 131 14.17 -15.32 -16.88
C GLY A 131 13.09 -14.80 -17.82
N GLN A 132 11.94 -15.45 -17.80
CA GLN A 132 10.85 -15.16 -18.74
C GLN A 132 9.66 -14.56 -18.00
N PHE A 133 9.13 -13.47 -18.56
CA PHE A 133 7.86 -12.87 -18.17
C PHE A 133 6.91 -12.99 -19.34
N GLN A 134 5.68 -13.39 -19.08
CA GLN A 134 4.64 -13.51 -20.10
C GLN A 134 3.33 -12.88 -19.60
N TRP A 135 2.60 -12.26 -20.51
CA TRP A 135 1.25 -11.74 -20.29
C TRP A 135 0.32 -12.29 -21.38
N ASP A 136 -0.77 -12.92 -20.99
CA ASP A 136 -1.67 -13.65 -21.90
C ASP A 136 -0.90 -14.58 -22.86
N GLY A 137 0.10 -15.31 -22.34
CA GLY A 137 0.96 -16.22 -23.09
C GLY A 137 1.98 -15.55 -24.02
N ARG A 138 2.06 -14.23 -24.05
CA ARG A 138 3.02 -13.49 -24.90
C ARG A 138 4.23 -13.05 -24.06
N PRO A 139 5.46 -13.24 -24.54
CA PRO A 139 6.64 -12.74 -23.87
C PRO A 139 6.57 -11.22 -23.63
N MET A 140 7.00 -10.79 -22.46
CA MET A 140 7.09 -9.39 -22.07
C MET A 140 8.54 -8.96 -21.91
N GLU A 141 8.93 -8.01 -22.72
CA GLU A 141 10.16 -7.27 -22.51
C GLU A 141 10.02 -6.29 -21.35
N ARG A 142 11.15 -5.75 -20.87
CA ARG A 142 11.15 -4.73 -19.81
C ARG A 142 10.25 -3.53 -20.14
N ARG A 143 10.24 -3.08 -21.42
CA ARG A 143 9.41 -1.94 -21.86
C ARG A 143 7.91 -2.25 -21.81
N ASP A 144 7.55 -3.49 -22.08
CA ASP A 144 6.14 -3.93 -22.05
C ASP A 144 5.65 -3.96 -20.60
N ARG A 145 6.47 -4.49 -19.68
CA ARG A 145 6.17 -4.45 -18.23
C ARG A 145 5.96 -3.02 -17.73
N LEU A 146 6.81 -2.07 -18.10
CA LEU A 146 6.65 -0.66 -17.76
C LEU A 146 5.35 -0.05 -18.30
N LYS A 147 4.86 -0.49 -19.46
CA LYS A 147 3.60 -0.01 -20.05
C LYS A 147 2.38 -0.65 -19.41
N GLN A 148 2.48 -1.93 -19.06
CA GLN A 148 1.36 -2.75 -18.58
C GLN A 148 1.10 -2.58 -17.08
N SER A 149 2.09 -2.11 -16.31
CA SER A 149 2.01 -2.05 -14.86
C SER A 149 2.04 -0.62 -14.31
N TYR A 150 1.51 -0.49 -13.10
CA TYR A 150 1.71 0.66 -12.22
C TYR A 150 2.16 0.16 -10.85
N MET A 151 3.06 0.90 -10.21
CA MET A 151 3.56 0.55 -8.89
C MET A 151 3.36 1.72 -7.94
N VAL A 152 2.64 1.47 -6.85
CA VAL A 152 2.59 2.37 -5.68
C VAL A 152 3.78 2.02 -4.79
N MET A 153 4.69 2.96 -4.61
CA MET A 153 5.93 2.76 -3.84
C MET A 153 5.68 2.96 -2.34
N GLN A 154 6.56 2.39 -1.52
CA GLN A 154 6.54 2.59 -0.07
C GLN A 154 6.66 4.08 0.32
N ASP A 155 7.50 4.84 -0.37
CA ASP A 155 7.60 6.29 -0.20
C ASP A 155 7.01 7.00 -1.42
N VAL A 156 5.75 7.40 -1.28
CA VAL A 156 4.98 8.09 -2.33
C VAL A 156 5.51 9.49 -2.68
N ASN A 157 6.43 10.06 -1.90
CA ASN A 157 7.04 11.35 -2.24
C ASN A 157 7.89 11.27 -3.51
N TYR A 158 8.29 10.08 -3.93
CA TYR A 158 9.04 9.86 -5.18
C TYR A 158 8.14 9.62 -6.40
N GLU A 159 6.81 9.65 -6.23
CA GLU A 159 5.85 9.34 -7.31
C GLU A 159 4.98 10.53 -7.70
N LEU A 160 4.80 11.52 -6.82
CA LEU A 160 3.86 12.61 -6.99
C LEU A 160 4.60 13.87 -7.45
N PHE A 161 4.37 14.26 -8.71
CA PHE A 161 5.14 15.31 -9.38
C PHE A 161 4.28 16.45 -9.95
N ALA A 162 2.96 16.23 -10.12
CA ALA A 162 2.09 17.20 -10.74
C ALA A 162 1.81 18.42 -9.84
N GLU A 163 1.29 19.48 -10.43
CA GLU A 163 0.97 20.75 -9.76
C GLU A 163 -0.27 20.68 -8.86
N SER A 164 -1.15 19.69 -9.08
CA SER A 164 -2.33 19.46 -8.26
C SER A 164 -2.66 17.97 -8.14
N VAL A 165 -3.51 17.61 -7.17
CA VAL A 165 -4.02 16.23 -7.00
C VAL A 165 -4.75 15.78 -8.26
N GLU A 166 -5.59 16.61 -8.85
CA GLU A 166 -6.30 16.28 -10.09
C GLU A 166 -5.34 16.07 -11.26
N ALA A 167 -4.34 16.95 -11.39
CA ALA A 167 -3.33 16.80 -12.42
C ALA A 167 -2.51 15.53 -12.25
N GLU A 168 -2.20 15.12 -11.00
CA GLU A 168 -1.52 13.86 -10.71
C GLU A 168 -2.35 12.66 -11.15
N CYS A 169 -3.65 12.65 -10.86
CA CYS A 169 -4.57 11.59 -11.28
C CYS A 169 -4.71 11.46 -12.80
N SER A 170 -4.40 12.53 -13.53
CA SER A 170 -4.46 12.58 -15.00
C SER A 170 -3.08 12.46 -15.67
N PHE A 171 -2.01 12.40 -14.87
CA PHE A 171 -0.64 12.46 -15.37
C PHE A 171 -0.30 11.28 -16.29
N GLY A 172 0.18 11.60 -17.48
CA GLY A 172 0.56 10.58 -18.47
C GLY A 172 -0.61 9.89 -19.18
N ILE A 173 -1.85 10.24 -18.89
CA ILE A 173 -3.06 9.72 -19.56
C ILE A 173 -3.47 10.67 -20.68
N ARG A 174 -3.52 10.17 -21.92
CA ARG A 174 -3.80 11.00 -23.11
C ARG A 174 -5.20 11.63 -23.11
N ASN A 175 -6.20 10.88 -22.67
CA ASN A 175 -7.60 11.32 -22.55
C ASN A 175 -8.15 10.80 -21.23
N PRO A 176 -7.90 11.47 -20.10
CA PRO A 176 -8.40 11.01 -18.81
C PRO A 176 -9.93 11.07 -18.78
N ASP A 177 -10.54 10.01 -18.25
CA ASP A 177 -11.96 9.98 -17.98
C ASP A 177 -12.24 10.86 -16.74
N ARG A 178 -12.80 12.04 -16.97
CA ARG A 178 -13.09 12.99 -15.90
C ARG A 178 -14.10 12.44 -14.90
N ALA A 179 -15.09 11.69 -15.35
CA ALA A 179 -16.08 11.11 -14.46
C ALA A 179 -15.43 10.07 -13.51
N LEU A 180 -14.50 9.26 -14.02
CA LEU A 180 -13.73 8.33 -13.22
C LEU A 180 -12.82 9.07 -12.23
N VAL A 181 -12.15 10.15 -12.65
CA VAL A 181 -11.31 10.98 -11.76
C VAL A 181 -12.16 11.55 -10.63
N ASP A 182 -13.31 12.17 -10.97
CA ASP A 182 -14.20 12.77 -9.98
C ASP A 182 -14.71 11.73 -8.97
N ALA A 183 -15.20 10.59 -9.45
CA ALA A 183 -15.67 9.50 -8.60
C ALA A 183 -14.58 8.96 -7.68
N THR A 184 -13.35 8.78 -8.20
CA THR A 184 -12.22 8.27 -7.42
C THR A 184 -11.79 9.27 -6.34
N LEU A 185 -11.74 10.57 -6.66
CA LEU A 185 -11.41 11.61 -5.68
C LEU A 185 -12.46 11.69 -4.56
N GLU A 186 -13.73 11.54 -4.88
CA GLU A 186 -14.82 11.49 -3.87
C GLU A 186 -14.69 10.23 -3.00
N GLU A 187 -14.52 9.05 -3.60
CA GLU A 187 -14.41 7.76 -2.90
C GLU A 187 -13.26 7.76 -1.89
N LEU A 188 -12.12 8.34 -2.27
CA LEU A 188 -10.93 8.39 -1.43
C LEU A 188 -10.86 9.64 -0.53
N GLY A 189 -11.93 10.46 -0.47
CA GLY A 189 -11.97 11.67 0.35
C GLY A 189 -10.93 12.73 -0.04
N LEU A 190 -10.57 12.77 -1.33
CA LEU A 190 -9.56 13.68 -1.89
C LEU A 190 -10.18 14.91 -2.58
N ALA A 191 -11.48 14.93 -2.82
CA ALA A 191 -12.18 16.03 -3.50
C ALA A 191 -11.88 17.42 -2.89
N PRO A 192 -11.82 17.60 -1.55
CA PRO A 192 -11.47 18.89 -0.94
C PRO A 192 -10.03 19.35 -1.21
N TYR A 193 -9.18 18.45 -1.69
CA TYR A 193 -7.75 18.70 -1.94
C TYR A 193 -7.40 18.74 -3.43
N ARG A 194 -8.39 18.67 -4.32
CA ARG A 194 -8.27 18.57 -5.77
C ARG A 194 -7.23 19.52 -6.36
N GLU A 195 -7.31 20.79 -6.00
CA GLU A 195 -6.44 21.86 -6.50
C GLU A 195 -5.12 22.00 -5.71
N ARG A 196 -4.93 21.21 -4.65
CA ARG A 196 -3.73 21.32 -3.83
C ARG A 196 -2.55 20.60 -4.49
N HIS A 197 -1.38 21.21 -4.34
CA HIS A 197 -0.14 20.55 -4.71
C HIS A 197 0.12 19.33 -3.81
N PRO A 198 0.43 18.14 -4.34
CA PRO A 198 0.62 16.92 -3.56
C PRO A 198 1.59 17.06 -2.38
N ASN A 199 2.64 17.87 -2.50
CA ASN A 199 3.60 18.12 -1.43
C ASN A 199 3.02 18.79 -0.18
N THR A 200 1.86 19.43 -0.28
CA THR A 200 1.18 20.10 0.85
C THR A 200 0.27 19.15 1.64
N LEU A 201 0.11 17.92 1.16
CA LEU A 201 -0.73 16.90 1.77
C LEU A 201 -0.03 16.17 2.91
N SER A 202 -0.82 15.62 3.85
CA SER A 202 -0.32 14.68 4.84
C SER A 202 0.16 13.37 4.19
N GLY A 203 0.96 12.56 4.91
CA GLY A 203 1.42 11.27 4.42
C GLY A 203 0.27 10.35 3.96
N GLY A 204 -0.80 10.25 4.77
CA GLY A 204 -1.97 9.45 4.43
C GLY A 204 -2.73 10.00 3.20
N GLN A 205 -2.85 11.33 3.07
CA GLN A 205 -3.46 11.92 1.88
C GLN A 205 -2.63 11.65 0.62
N LYS A 206 -1.30 11.75 0.69
CA LYS A 206 -0.41 11.40 -0.43
C LYS A 206 -0.55 9.94 -0.83
N GLN A 207 -0.64 9.04 0.16
CA GLN A 207 -0.84 7.62 -0.11
C GLN A 207 -2.16 7.38 -0.84
N ARG A 208 -3.26 8.03 -0.40
CA ARG A 208 -4.54 7.95 -1.11
C ARG A 208 -4.46 8.51 -2.53
N VAL A 209 -3.68 9.57 -2.77
CA VAL A 209 -3.45 10.07 -4.15
C VAL A 209 -2.75 9.01 -5.01
N ALA A 210 -1.71 8.34 -4.51
CA ALA A 210 -1.03 7.28 -5.25
C ALA A 210 -1.98 6.09 -5.55
N VAL A 211 -2.87 5.75 -4.61
CA VAL A 211 -3.93 4.76 -4.83
C VAL A 211 -4.92 5.26 -5.89
N ALA A 212 -5.36 6.53 -5.82
CA ALA A 212 -6.24 7.12 -6.84
C ALA A 212 -5.63 7.02 -8.25
N VAL A 213 -4.36 7.37 -8.39
CA VAL A 213 -3.64 7.23 -9.67
C VAL A 213 -3.65 5.78 -10.15
N SER A 214 -3.45 4.81 -9.25
CA SER A 214 -3.48 3.37 -9.61
C SER A 214 -4.85 2.93 -10.13
N MET A 215 -5.94 3.48 -9.60
CA MET A 215 -7.31 3.17 -10.05
C MET A 215 -7.63 3.78 -11.43
N ILE A 216 -7.05 4.94 -11.73
CA ILE A 216 -7.34 5.73 -12.94
C ILE A 216 -6.40 5.39 -14.10
N CYS A 217 -5.18 4.93 -13.81
CA CYS A 217 -4.10 4.79 -14.80
C CYS A 217 -4.38 3.75 -15.91
N GLY A 218 -5.43 2.93 -15.78
CA GLY A 218 -5.83 1.93 -16.77
C GLY A 218 -4.79 0.83 -17.01
N LYS A 219 -3.98 0.50 -16.01
CA LYS A 219 -2.99 -0.58 -16.08
C LYS A 219 -3.59 -1.91 -15.63
N ASP A 220 -3.16 -2.98 -16.27
CA ASP A 220 -3.66 -4.33 -15.97
C ASP A 220 -2.95 -4.99 -14.77
N LEU A 221 -1.72 -4.58 -14.48
CA LEU A 221 -0.95 -5.06 -13.33
C LEU A 221 -0.70 -3.91 -12.35
N LEU A 222 -1.30 -4.00 -11.18
CA LEU A 222 -1.06 -3.06 -10.09
C LEU A 222 -0.18 -3.71 -9.03
N VAL A 223 0.87 -3.04 -8.63
CA VAL A 223 1.80 -3.51 -7.60
C VAL A 223 1.86 -2.49 -6.47
N PHE A 224 1.64 -2.93 -5.24
CA PHE A 224 1.67 -2.10 -4.06
C PHE A 224 2.81 -2.55 -3.14
N ASP A 225 3.74 -1.67 -2.85
CA ASP A 225 4.87 -1.94 -1.95
C ASP A 225 4.63 -1.25 -0.61
N GLU A 226 4.20 -2.04 0.38
CA GLU A 226 3.83 -1.57 1.73
C GLU A 226 2.82 -0.40 1.73
N PRO A 227 1.67 -0.50 1.03
CA PRO A 227 0.77 0.64 0.78
C PRO A 227 0.10 1.19 2.04
N THR A 228 0.12 0.47 3.15
CA THR A 228 -0.47 0.89 4.43
C THR A 228 0.56 1.33 5.45
N SER A 229 1.83 1.44 5.06
CA SER A 229 2.90 1.86 5.96
C SER A 229 2.70 3.33 6.36
N GLY A 230 2.50 3.56 7.66
CA GLY A 230 2.29 4.92 8.19
C GLY A 230 0.87 5.47 8.05
N LEU A 231 -0.12 4.69 7.61
CA LEU A 231 -1.52 5.08 7.57
C LEU A 231 -2.24 4.77 8.88
N ASP A 232 -3.18 5.62 9.28
CA ASP A 232 -4.21 5.34 10.28
C ASP A 232 -5.36 4.52 9.66
N PHE A 233 -6.38 4.19 10.46
CA PHE A 233 -7.53 3.41 10.01
C PHE A 233 -8.33 4.13 8.93
N ASP A 234 -8.60 5.44 9.11
CA ASP A 234 -9.41 6.23 8.19
C ASP A 234 -8.70 6.49 6.84
N SER A 235 -7.39 6.27 6.80
CA SER A 235 -6.55 6.47 5.61
C SER A 235 -6.31 5.19 4.82
N MET A 236 -6.81 4.04 5.30
CA MET A 236 -6.71 2.74 4.64
C MET A 236 -7.93 2.43 3.79
#